data_5bb4ab723325cb919e277e33f68528b5
#
_entry.id   5bb4ab723325cb919e277e33f68528b5
#
_cell.length_a   1.000
_cell.length_b   1.000
_cell.length_c   1.000
_cell.angle_alpha   90.00
_cell.angle_beta   90.00
_cell.angle_gamma   90.00
#
_symmetry.space_group_name_H-M   'P 1'
#
loop_
_entity.id
_entity.type
_entity.pdbx_description
1 polymer ?
#
loop_
_entity_poly.entity_id
_entity_poly.type
_entity_poly.pdbx_seq_one_letter_code
_entity_poly.pdbx_strand_id
1 'polypeptide(L)'
;PFASTDKQVSIGEGHTQLRRSPNAASYAGVKKENFRLQYEGLNPSGSFKDNGMAGAFTHANIVGAKIAACASTGNTSASLSAFASASGLMRAIIFIGDGKIAYGKLSQALDYGAVTLLVKGDFDDAMARVQEVSAMEGIYLVNSVNPFRLEGQKTTMYRVLEGLGWECPDWIVCPGGNLGNSSAFGKALFELYDHGLIKKMPRLAVVNCSGAPTL
;
A
#
# COMPACT_ATOMS: atom_id res chain seq x y z
N PRO A 1 -2.60 -17.56 8.76
CA PRO A 1 -1.65 -16.45 8.74
C PRO A 1 -0.24 -16.98 8.47
N PHE A 2 0.60 -16.23 7.73
CA PHE A 2 1.98 -16.63 7.45
C PHE A 2 2.95 -16.32 8.62
N ALA A 3 2.44 -15.67 9.66
CA ALA A 3 3.21 -15.30 10.85
C ALA A 3 2.42 -15.59 12.13
N SER A 4 3.11 -16.04 13.17
CA SER A 4 2.59 -16.08 14.53
C SER A 4 2.36 -14.67 15.07
N THR A 5 1.47 -14.52 16.03
CA THR A 5 1.05 -13.20 16.56
C THR A 5 2.21 -12.38 17.12
N ASP A 6 3.19 -13.03 17.75
CA ASP A 6 4.39 -12.40 18.32
C ASP A 6 5.36 -11.87 17.26
N LYS A 7 5.26 -12.33 16.01
CA LYS A 7 6.04 -11.85 14.87
C LYS A 7 5.35 -10.80 14.03
N GLN A 8 4.06 -10.60 14.22
CA GLN A 8 3.30 -9.62 13.46
C GLN A 8 3.74 -8.20 13.83
N VAL A 9 3.89 -7.36 12.82
CA VAL A 9 4.25 -5.94 12.98
C VAL A 9 3.06 -5.10 12.55
N SER A 10 2.58 -4.27 13.47
CA SER A 10 1.50 -3.31 13.23
C SER A 10 1.80 -2.00 13.96
N ILE A 11 1.39 -0.90 13.36
CA ILE A 11 1.45 0.46 13.95
C ILE A 11 0.06 1.07 14.06
N GLY A 12 -1.00 0.25 13.99
CA GLY A 12 -2.40 0.67 14.04
C GLY A 12 -3.02 0.95 12.66
N GLU A 13 -2.44 0.42 11.59
CA GLU A 13 -3.04 0.48 10.26
C GLU A 13 -4.34 -0.33 10.18
N GLY A 14 -5.18 0.02 9.21
CA GLY A 14 -6.44 -0.68 8.96
C GLY A 14 -7.65 -0.11 9.70
N HIS A 15 -7.49 0.79 10.66
CA HIS A 15 -8.60 1.51 11.29
C HIS A 15 -9.17 2.58 10.36
N THR A 16 -9.59 2.17 9.18
CA THR A 16 -10.13 3.01 8.13
C THR A 16 -11.63 2.84 7.99
N GLN A 17 -12.30 3.73 7.28
CA GLN A 17 -13.76 3.79 7.28
C GLN A 17 -14.33 3.70 5.88
N LEU A 18 -15.36 2.87 5.73
CA LEU A 18 -16.25 2.88 4.57
C LEU A 18 -17.34 3.93 4.79
N ARG A 19 -17.25 5.07 4.10
CA ARG A 19 -18.09 6.25 4.32
C ARG A 19 -19.17 6.40 3.27
N ARG A 20 -20.34 6.90 3.67
CA ARG A 20 -21.31 7.47 2.76
C ARG A 20 -20.85 8.85 2.32
N SER A 21 -21.02 9.20 1.05
CA SER A 21 -20.70 10.51 0.50
C SER A 21 -21.81 10.97 -0.45
N PRO A 22 -22.89 11.58 0.07
CA PRO A 22 -24.02 12.00 -0.75
C PRO A 22 -23.65 13.00 -1.85
N ASN A 23 -22.73 13.91 -1.56
CA ASN A 23 -22.28 14.91 -2.54
C ASN A 23 -21.46 14.28 -3.68
N ALA A 24 -20.54 13.37 -3.35
CA ALA A 24 -19.79 12.65 -4.37
C ALA A 24 -20.69 11.72 -5.20
N ALA A 25 -21.67 11.08 -4.57
CA ALA A 25 -22.68 10.28 -5.28
C ALA A 25 -23.48 11.13 -6.28
N SER A 26 -23.94 12.32 -5.86
CA SER A 26 -24.66 13.24 -6.74
C SER A 26 -23.79 13.72 -7.91
N TYR A 27 -22.53 14.03 -7.65
CA TYR A 27 -21.58 14.43 -8.70
C TYR A 27 -21.34 13.29 -9.71
N ALA A 28 -21.25 12.06 -9.24
CA ALA A 28 -21.05 10.87 -10.09
C ALA A 28 -22.34 10.37 -10.78
N GLY A 29 -23.49 10.96 -10.52
CA GLY A 29 -24.78 10.51 -11.06
C GLY A 29 -25.25 9.17 -10.51
N VAL A 30 -24.79 8.78 -9.31
CA VAL A 30 -25.12 7.52 -8.65
C VAL A 30 -26.10 7.78 -7.50
N LYS A 31 -27.02 6.86 -7.24
CA LYS A 31 -27.90 6.95 -6.07
C LYS A 31 -27.09 6.98 -4.77
N LYS A 32 -27.46 7.89 -3.86
CA LYS A 32 -26.71 8.14 -2.61
C LYS A 32 -26.56 6.90 -1.72
N GLU A 33 -27.59 6.07 -1.68
CA GLU A 33 -27.60 4.81 -0.95
C GLU A 33 -26.64 3.76 -1.50
N ASN A 34 -26.32 3.84 -2.80
CA ASN A 34 -25.48 2.87 -3.51
C ASN A 34 -24.00 3.29 -3.63
N PHE A 35 -23.63 4.45 -3.08
CA PHE A 35 -22.28 4.98 -3.19
C PHE A 35 -21.56 4.96 -1.83
N ARG A 36 -20.33 4.41 -1.83
CA ARG A 36 -19.44 4.38 -0.66
C ARG A 36 -18.03 4.78 -1.06
N LEU A 37 -17.30 5.34 -0.11
CA LEU A 37 -15.88 5.64 -0.24
C LEU A 37 -15.12 4.91 0.89
N GLN A 38 -14.19 4.05 0.53
CA GLN A 38 -13.21 3.51 1.45
C GLN A 38 -12.09 4.54 1.64
N TYR A 39 -12.01 5.13 2.82
CA TYR A 39 -11.08 6.22 3.10
C TYR A 39 -9.80 5.72 3.76
N GLU A 40 -8.83 5.36 2.94
CA GLU A 40 -7.53 4.83 3.36
C GLU A 40 -6.55 5.92 3.89
N GLY A 41 -6.91 7.20 3.81
CA GLY A 41 -6.14 8.31 4.39
C GLY A 41 -6.13 8.35 5.92
N LEU A 42 -6.93 7.52 6.60
CA LEU A 42 -6.92 7.38 8.06
C LEU A 42 -5.81 6.44 8.58
N ASN A 43 -5.09 5.78 7.72
CA ASN A 43 -3.92 4.99 8.11
C ASN A 43 -2.81 5.89 8.71
N PRO A 44 -1.94 5.37 9.58
CA PRO A 44 -0.94 6.15 10.32
C PRO A 44 -0.04 7.06 9.46
N SER A 45 0.43 6.59 8.29
CA SER A 45 1.20 7.44 7.38
C SER A 45 0.34 8.29 6.43
N GLY A 46 -1.00 8.20 6.54
CA GLY A 46 -1.95 8.90 5.69
C GLY A 46 -2.23 8.21 4.36
N SER A 47 -1.97 6.92 4.22
CA SER A 47 -2.24 6.20 2.96
C SER A 47 -2.43 4.69 3.13
N PHE A 48 -3.05 4.06 2.11
CA PHE A 48 -3.21 2.61 2.03
C PHE A 48 -1.90 1.81 2.03
N LYS A 49 -0.75 2.48 1.83
CA LYS A 49 0.56 1.81 1.82
C LYS A 49 0.87 1.11 3.12
N ASP A 50 0.30 1.57 4.22
CA ASP A 50 0.50 1.00 5.55
C ASP A 50 0.00 -0.44 5.64
N ASN A 51 -1.12 -0.77 5.00
CA ASN A 51 -1.61 -2.15 4.94
C ASN A 51 -0.57 -3.11 4.34
N GLY A 52 0.05 -2.70 3.22
CA GLY A 52 1.11 -3.49 2.59
C GLY A 52 2.39 -3.50 3.41
N MET A 53 2.70 -2.40 4.07
CA MET A 53 3.92 -2.29 4.87
C MET A 53 3.85 -3.21 6.10
N ALA A 54 2.69 -3.37 6.72
CA ALA A 54 2.49 -4.33 7.82
C ALA A 54 2.87 -5.76 7.40
N GLY A 55 2.40 -6.21 6.24
CA GLY A 55 2.78 -7.52 5.69
C GLY A 55 4.27 -7.64 5.41
N ALA A 56 4.87 -6.62 4.78
CA ALA A 56 6.31 -6.61 4.47
C ALA A 56 7.17 -6.59 5.74
N PHE A 57 6.84 -5.76 6.73
CA PHE A 57 7.59 -5.69 8.00
C PHE A 57 7.44 -6.95 8.83
N THR A 58 6.27 -7.56 8.82
CA THR A 58 6.05 -8.86 9.45
C THR A 58 6.99 -9.93 8.85
N HIS A 59 7.06 -10.02 7.52
CA HIS A 59 7.98 -10.98 6.89
C HIS A 59 9.45 -10.59 7.12
N ALA A 60 9.79 -9.31 7.02
CA ALA A 60 11.14 -8.83 7.31
C ALA A 60 11.59 -9.18 8.75
N ASN A 61 10.68 -9.08 9.73
CA ASN A 61 10.94 -9.48 11.11
C ASN A 61 11.18 -11.00 11.25
N ILE A 62 10.42 -11.82 10.51
CA ILE A 62 10.60 -13.28 10.50
C ILE A 62 11.98 -13.66 9.97
N VAL A 63 12.43 -13.04 8.88
CA VAL A 63 13.75 -13.33 8.28
C VAL A 63 14.90 -12.59 8.96
N GLY A 64 14.62 -11.81 9.99
CA GLY A 64 15.65 -11.13 10.80
C GLY A 64 16.33 -9.94 10.12
N ALA A 65 15.65 -9.32 9.12
CA ALA A 65 16.16 -8.14 8.44
C ALA A 65 16.42 -6.98 9.42
N LYS A 66 17.49 -6.24 9.20
CA LYS A 66 17.88 -5.07 10.03
C LYS A 66 17.69 -3.75 9.29
N ILE A 67 17.65 -3.81 7.98
CA ILE A 67 17.49 -2.64 7.10
C ILE A 67 16.39 -2.96 6.08
N ALA A 68 15.48 -2.03 5.91
CA ALA A 68 14.48 -2.07 4.84
C ALA A 68 14.66 -0.85 3.93
N ALA A 69 14.54 -1.06 2.62
CA ALA A 69 14.74 0.03 1.65
C ALA A 69 13.64 0.08 0.60
N CYS A 70 13.46 1.28 0.04
CA CYS A 70 12.64 1.47 -1.16
C CYS A 70 13.19 2.60 -2.04
N ALA A 71 12.84 2.56 -3.33
CA ALA A 71 12.89 3.72 -4.22
C ALA A 71 11.50 4.38 -4.23
N SER A 72 11.36 5.58 -3.66
CA SER A 72 10.08 6.31 -3.66
C SER A 72 10.23 7.72 -3.09
N THR A 73 9.57 8.70 -3.72
CA THR A 73 9.38 10.06 -3.19
C THR A 73 8.00 10.28 -2.57
N GLY A 74 7.18 9.22 -2.44
CA GLY A 74 5.76 9.34 -2.11
C GLY A 74 5.32 8.48 -0.93
N ASN A 75 4.10 7.96 -1.03
CA ASN A 75 3.47 7.21 0.07
C ASN A 75 4.25 5.95 0.51
N THR A 76 5.03 5.33 -0.37
CA THR A 76 5.80 4.13 0.02
C THR A 76 6.94 4.50 0.96
N SER A 77 7.69 5.58 0.68
CA SER A 77 8.75 6.06 1.58
C SER A 77 8.19 6.54 2.91
N ALA A 78 7.09 7.30 2.90
CA ALA A 78 6.44 7.75 4.13
C ALA A 78 5.99 6.56 5.02
N SER A 79 5.37 5.55 4.42
CA SER A 79 4.93 4.35 5.12
C SER A 79 6.10 3.51 5.66
N LEU A 80 7.15 3.28 4.84
CA LEU A 80 8.38 2.61 5.28
C LEU A 80 8.98 3.29 6.51
N SER A 81 9.11 4.61 6.46
CA SER A 81 9.72 5.39 7.53
C SER A 81 8.89 5.36 8.81
N ALA A 82 7.56 5.48 8.69
CA ALA A 82 6.62 5.36 9.81
C ALA A 82 6.74 4.00 10.50
N PHE A 83 6.73 2.91 9.73
CA PHE A 83 6.88 1.56 10.27
C PHE A 83 8.26 1.32 10.93
N ALA A 84 9.33 1.78 10.30
CA ALA A 84 10.67 1.65 10.85
C ALA A 84 10.81 2.40 12.18
N SER A 85 10.33 3.64 12.24
CA SER A 85 10.38 4.48 13.43
C SER A 85 9.51 3.92 14.56
N ALA A 86 8.27 3.58 14.28
CA ALA A 86 7.32 3.11 15.29
C ALA A 86 7.64 1.72 15.83
N SER A 87 8.10 0.79 14.98
CA SER A 87 8.44 -0.55 15.40
C SER A 87 9.83 -0.68 16.05
N GLY A 88 10.76 0.20 15.68
CA GLY A 88 12.16 0.11 16.11
C GLY A 88 12.93 -1.14 15.61
N LEU A 89 12.32 -1.93 14.74
CA LEU A 89 12.87 -3.24 14.32
C LEU A 89 13.95 -3.10 13.24
N MET A 90 13.81 -2.13 12.35
CA MET A 90 14.64 -1.95 11.18
C MET A 90 14.95 -0.48 10.93
N ARG A 91 16.10 -0.22 10.31
CA ARG A 91 16.42 1.09 9.76
C ARG A 91 15.79 1.26 8.37
N ALA A 92 15.23 2.42 8.09
CA ALA A 92 14.69 2.76 6.77
C ALA A 92 15.74 3.48 5.92
N ILE A 93 15.93 3.02 4.68
CA ILE A 93 16.73 3.71 3.66
C ILE A 93 15.84 3.98 2.44
N ILE A 94 15.84 5.23 1.99
CA ILE A 94 15.05 5.69 0.85
C ILE A 94 15.99 6.14 -0.27
N PHE A 95 15.80 5.57 -1.45
CA PHE A 95 16.49 5.98 -2.66
C PHE A 95 15.59 6.91 -3.45
N ILE A 96 16.09 8.06 -3.85
CA ILE A 96 15.34 9.10 -4.56
C ILE A 96 16.13 9.53 -5.78
N GLY A 97 15.50 9.50 -6.97
CA GLY A 97 16.06 10.15 -8.15
C GLY A 97 16.04 11.68 -7.97
N ASP A 98 17.01 12.36 -8.54
CA ASP A 98 17.18 13.83 -8.43
C ASP A 98 16.18 14.64 -9.29
N GLY A 99 15.19 13.95 -9.92
CA GLY A 99 14.14 14.55 -10.72
C GLY A 99 12.98 15.14 -9.89
N LYS A 100 11.72 14.79 -10.22
CA LYS A 100 10.53 15.33 -9.55
C LYS A 100 10.35 14.72 -8.16
N ILE A 101 10.45 15.53 -7.11
CA ILE A 101 10.34 15.13 -5.71
C ILE A 101 9.00 15.61 -5.13
N ALA A 102 8.27 14.70 -4.48
CA ALA A 102 7.08 15.02 -3.68
C ALA A 102 7.50 15.48 -2.28
N TYR A 103 7.85 16.76 -2.13
CA TYR A 103 8.45 17.31 -0.91
C TYR A 103 7.68 17.01 0.37
N GLY A 104 6.34 17.07 0.35
CA GLY A 104 5.54 16.80 1.55
C GLY A 104 5.69 15.37 2.09
N LYS A 105 5.83 14.38 1.19
CA LYS A 105 6.07 12.99 1.61
C LYS A 105 7.53 12.73 1.95
N LEU A 106 8.45 13.43 1.31
CA LEU A 106 9.86 13.38 1.67
C LEU A 106 10.09 13.96 3.07
N SER A 107 9.51 15.13 3.38
CA SER A 107 9.56 15.72 4.73
C SER A 107 9.05 14.73 5.78
N GLN A 108 7.90 14.11 5.54
CA GLN A 108 7.36 13.09 6.44
C GLN A 108 8.34 11.93 6.67
N ALA A 109 9.02 11.47 5.62
CA ALA A 109 9.99 10.39 5.74
C ALA A 109 11.23 10.80 6.54
N LEU A 110 11.71 12.02 6.35
CA LEU A 110 12.84 12.59 7.10
C LEU A 110 12.49 12.79 8.58
N ASP A 111 11.29 13.30 8.87
CA ASP A 111 10.79 13.50 10.23
C ASP A 111 10.72 12.19 11.03
N TYR A 112 10.45 11.08 10.36
CA TYR A 112 10.51 9.73 10.94
C TYR A 112 11.94 9.15 11.03
N GLY A 113 12.98 9.90 10.68
CA GLY A 113 14.37 9.50 10.83
C GLY A 113 14.90 8.53 9.75
N ALA A 114 14.26 8.45 8.59
CA ALA A 114 14.77 7.64 7.49
C ALA A 114 16.03 8.24 6.85
N VAL A 115 16.99 7.38 6.54
CA VAL A 115 18.15 7.77 5.73
C VAL A 115 17.73 7.92 4.29
N THR A 116 17.99 9.08 3.70
CA THR A 116 17.64 9.37 2.32
C THR A 116 18.88 9.51 1.46
N LEU A 117 18.95 8.72 0.39
CA LEU A 117 20.04 8.72 -0.58
C LEU A 117 19.54 9.28 -1.91
N LEU A 118 20.16 10.37 -2.35
CA LEU A 118 19.88 10.94 -3.65
C LEU A 118 20.68 10.20 -4.72
N VAL A 119 19.99 9.67 -5.72
CA VAL A 119 20.56 8.99 -6.87
C VAL A 119 20.49 9.91 -8.08
N LYS A 120 21.59 10.07 -8.77
CA LYS A 120 21.60 10.84 -10.03
C LYS A 120 20.76 10.13 -11.08
N GLY A 121 19.74 10.81 -11.59
CA GLY A 121 18.81 10.28 -12.57
C GLY A 121 17.35 10.30 -12.09
N ASP A 122 16.51 9.51 -12.71
CA ASP A 122 15.08 9.48 -12.45
C ASP A 122 14.66 8.38 -11.44
N PHE A 123 13.35 8.08 -11.42
CA PHE A 123 12.81 7.02 -10.56
C PHE A 123 13.33 5.63 -10.95
N ASP A 124 13.51 5.37 -12.23
CA ASP A 124 13.94 4.05 -12.71
C ASP A 124 15.41 3.81 -12.35
N ASP A 125 16.25 4.84 -12.41
CA ASP A 125 17.64 4.80 -11.92
C ASP A 125 17.70 4.53 -10.42
N ALA A 126 16.88 5.22 -9.64
CA ALA A 126 16.79 4.97 -8.19
C ALA A 126 16.29 3.56 -7.89
N MET A 127 15.34 3.04 -8.69
CA MET A 127 14.80 1.69 -8.54
C MET A 127 15.86 0.63 -8.90
N ALA A 128 16.58 0.81 -9.97
CA ALA A 128 17.69 -0.08 -10.35
C ALA A 128 18.77 -0.11 -9.26
N ARG A 129 19.13 1.05 -8.74
CA ARG A 129 20.16 1.15 -7.68
C ARG A 129 19.71 0.49 -6.37
N VAL A 130 18.46 0.69 -5.92
CA VAL A 130 18.00 0.04 -4.70
C VAL A 130 17.93 -1.49 -4.85
N GLN A 131 17.57 -2.00 -6.02
CA GLN A 131 17.57 -3.43 -6.28
C GLN A 131 19.00 -4.02 -6.24
N GLU A 132 19.95 -3.37 -6.89
CA GLU A 132 21.36 -3.77 -6.87
C GLU A 132 21.92 -3.81 -5.45
N VAL A 133 21.80 -2.71 -4.71
CA VAL A 133 22.31 -2.60 -3.33
C VAL A 133 21.60 -3.58 -2.40
N SER A 134 20.29 -3.77 -2.56
CA SER A 134 19.54 -4.73 -1.75
C SER A 134 20.01 -6.16 -1.95
N ALA A 135 20.34 -6.54 -3.19
CA ALA A 135 20.85 -7.87 -3.51
C ALA A 135 22.26 -8.11 -2.94
N MET A 136 23.11 -7.08 -3.00
CA MET A 136 24.51 -7.18 -2.52
C MET A 136 24.62 -7.19 -0.99
N GLU A 137 23.83 -6.36 -0.31
CA GLU A 137 23.94 -6.08 1.13
C GLU A 137 22.88 -6.78 1.98
N GLY A 138 22.03 -7.62 1.37
CA GLY A 138 20.94 -8.30 2.09
C GLY A 138 19.89 -7.35 2.67
N ILE A 139 19.70 -6.18 2.07
CA ILE A 139 18.70 -5.20 2.49
C ILE A 139 17.31 -5.65 2.04
N TYR A 140 16.33 -5.58 2.94
CA TYR A 140 14.96 -5.99 2.65
C TYR A 140 14.23 -4.94 1.80
N LEU A 141 14.01 -5.26 0.53
CA LEU A 141 13.34 -4.37 -0.42
C LEU A 141 11.83 -4.37 -0.21
N VAL A 142 11.23 -3.17 -0.03
CA VAL A 142 9.79 -2.98 0.19
C VAL A 142 9.08 -2.22 -0.94
N ASN A 143 9.60 -2.23 -2.14
CA ASN A 143 8.88 -1.75 -3.32
C ASN A 143 7.72 -2.68 -3.70
N SER A 144 6.94 -2.30 -4.70
CA SER A 144 5.76 -3.06 -5.17
C SER A 144 6.05 -4.46 -5.67
N VAL A 145 7.29 -4.78 -5.94
CA VAL A 145 7.76 -6.14 -6.28
C VAL A 145 7.75 -7.10 -5.08
N ASN A 146 7.56 -6.60 -3.87
CA ASN A 146 7.52 -7.42 -2.66
C ASN A 146 6.14 -8.08 -2.50
N PRO A 147 6.03 -9.43 -2.55
CA PRO A 147 4.74 -10.12 -2.51
C PRO A 147 4.00 -9.96 -1.18
N PHE A 148 4.71 -9.83 -0.06
CA PHE A 148 4.10 -9.64 1.25
C PHE A 148 3.38 -8.30 1.38
N ARG A 149 3.78 -7.30 0.59
CA ARG A 149 3.01 -6.07 0.47
C ARG A 149 1.65 -6.29 -0.16
N LEU A 150 1.55 -7.13 -1.19
CA LEU A 150 0.27 -7.47 -1.82
C LEU A 150 -0.65 -8.19 -0.82
N GLU A 151 -0.10 -9.10 -0.02
CA GLU A 151 -0.86 -9.80 1.04
C GLU A 151 -1.45 -8.82 2.06
N GLY A 152 -0.68 -7.82 2.50
CA GLY A 152 -1.19 -6.77 3.37
C GLY A 152 -2.25 -5.88 2.69
N GLN A 153 -2.06 -5.51 1.42
CA GLN A 153 -3.00 -4.67 0.67
C GLN A 153 -4.36 -5.34 0.43
N LYS A 154 -4.43 -6.67 0.39
CA LYS A 154 -5.69 -7.44 0.30
C LYS A 154 -6.67 -7.07 1.40
N THR A 155 -6.19 -6.75 2.59
CA THR A 155 -7.03 -6.45 3.76
C THR A 155 -7.97 -5.27 3.54
N THR A 156 -7.67 -4.36 2.62
CA THR A 156 -8.58 -3.29 2.23
C THR A 156 -9.91 -3.83 1.71
N MET A 157 -9.89 -4.92 0.93
CA MET A 157 -11.12 -5.54 0.42
C MET A 157 -11.92 -6.22 1.52
N TYR A 158 -11.25 -6.83 2.49
CA TYR A 158 -11.93 -7.44 3.65
C TYR A 158 -12.69 -6.37 4.44
N ARG A 159 -12.09 -5.22 4.71
CA ARG A 159 -12.76 -4.10 5.39
C ARG A 159 -13.93 -3.51 4.58
N VAL A 160 -13.77 -3.39 3.26
CA VAL A 160 -14.86 -2.95 2.39
C VAL A 160 -16.05 -3.89 2.48
N LEU A 161 -15.82 -5.20 2.37
CA LEU A 161 -16.87 -6.21 2.41
C LEU A 161 -17.49 -6.33 3.81
N GLU A 162 -16.68 -6.27 4.87
CA GLU A 162 -17.17 -6.22 6.24
C GLU A 162 -18.08 -4.99 6.45
N GLY A 163 -17.66 -3.81 6.00
CA GLY A 163 -18.46 -2.58 6.07
C GLY A 163 -19.74 -2.61 5.23
N LEU A 164 -19.84 -3.53 4.27
CA LEU A 164 -21.03 -3.82 3.47
C LEU A 164 -21.82 -5.04 3.99
N GLY A 165 -21.49 -5.58 5.15
CA GLY A 165 -22.13 -6.79 5.70
C GLY A 165 -21.88 -8.05 4.85
N TRP A 166 -20.73 -8.12 4.18
CA TRP A 166 -20.33 -9.19 3.24
C TRP A 166 -21.18 -9.26 1.95
N GLU A 167 -21.95 -8.21 1.68
CA GLU A 167 -22.64 -8.04 0.40
C GLU A 167 -21.71 -7.40 -0.62
N CYS A 168 -21.45 -8.10 -1.74
CA CYS A 168 -20.60 -7.58 -2.79
C CYS A 168 -21.28 -6.44 -3.56
N PRO A 169 -20.62 -5.30 -3.73
CA PRO A 169 -21.10 -4.26 -4.63
C PRO A 169 -21.04 -4.72 -6.09
N ASP A 170 -21.68 -3.99 -7.00
CA ASP A 170 -21.56 -4.28 -8.44
C ASP A 170 -20.19 -3.84 -8.99
N TRP A 171 -19.67 -2.74 -8.46
CA TRP A 171 -18.40 -2.15 -8.89
C TRP A 171 -17.53 -1.75 -7.70
N ILE A 172 -16.24 -1.99 -7.85
CA ILE A 172 -15.17 -1.41 -7.03
C ILE A 172 -14.29 -0.59 -7.96
N VAL A 173 -14.17 0.71 -7.69
CA VAL A 173 -13.38 1.63 -8.50
C VAL A 173 -12.15 2.05 -7.72
N CYS A 174 -10.97 1.86 -8.28
CA CYS A 174 -9.70 2.24 -7.64
C CYS A 174 -8.76 2.96 -8.61
N PRO A 175 -7.89 3.84 -8.09
CA PRO A 175 -6.89 4.49 -8.91
C PRO A 175 -5.82 3.48 -9.37
N GLY A 176 -5.37 3.62 -10.61
CA GLY A 176 -4.27 2.89 -11.21
C GLY A 176 -3.01 3.74 -11.25
N GLY A 177 -2.05 3.44 -10.41
CA GLY A 177 -0.68 3.90 -10.54
C GLY A 177 0.16 2.71 -11.02
N ASN A 178 0.89 2.09 -10.11
CA ASN A 178 1.66 0.90 -10.38
C ASN A 178 0.86 -0.43 -10.28
N LEU A 179 -0.43 -0.37 -10.19
CA LEU A 179 -1.40 -1.48 -10.18
C LEU A 179 -1.28 -2.49 -9.01
N GLY A 180 -0.41 -2.27 -8.04
CA GLY A 180 -0.27 -3.15 -6.89
C GLY A 180 -1.58 -3.33 -6.10
N ASN A 181 -2.37 -2.25 -5.91
CA ASN A 181 -3.69 -2.34 -5.29
C ASN A 181 -4.68 -3.15 -6.14
N SER A 182 -4.72 -2.90 -7.43
CA SER A 182 -5.64 -3.60 -8.33
C SER A 182 -5.38 -5.11 -8.30
N SER A 183 -4.10 -5.50 -8.34
CA SER A 183 -3.67 -6.90 -8.21
C SER A 183 -4.05 -7.49 -6.86
N ALA A 184 -3.77 -6.78 -5.75
CA ALA A 184 -4.12 -7.24 -4.42
C ALA A 184 -5.63 -7.37 -4.21
N PHE A 185 -6.42 -6.43 -4.74
CA PHE A 185 -7.88 -6.47 -4.66
C PHE A 185 -8.47 -7.62 -5.46
N GLY A 186 -7.99 -7.82 -6.69
CA GLY A 186 -8.40 -8.96 -7.51
C GLY A 186 -8.09 -10.30 -6.82
N LYS A 187 -6.88 -10.43 -6.25
CA LYS A 187 -6.47 -11.62 -5.49
C LYS A 187 -7.38 -11.84 -4.28
N ALA A 188 -7.64 -10.80 -3.47
CA ALA A 188 -8.50 -10.89 -2.30
C ALA A 188 -9.92 -11.36 -2.67
N LEU A 189 -10.51 -10.75 -3.69
CA LEU A 189 -11.86 -11.09 -4.15
C LEU A 189 -11.93 -12.52 -4.70
N PHE A 190 -10.91 -12.95 -5.44
CA PHE A 190 -10.82 -14.32 -5.94
C PHE A 190 -10.75 -15.34 -4.80
N GLU A 191 -9.87 -15.13 -3.81
CA GLU A 191 -9.74 -16.00 -2.66
C GLU A 191 -11.04 -16.07 -1.84
N LEU A 192 -11.70 -14.92 -1.62
CA LEU A 192 -12.97 -14.88 -0.89
C LEU A 192 -14.10 -15.62 -1.63
N TYR A 193 -14.12 -15.52 -2.96
CA TYR A 193 -15.09 -16.25 -3.78
C TYR A 193 -14.82 -17.75 -3.78
N ASP A 194 -13.56 -18.15 -3.96
CA ASP A 194 -13.14 -19.56 -3.96
C ASP A 194 -13.43 -20.27 -2.64
N HIS A 195 -13.27 -19.56 -1.54
CA HIS A 195 -13.63 -20.05 -0.20
C HIS A 195 -15.12 -19.90 0.17
N GLY A 196 -15.95 -19.44 -0.76
CA GLY A 196 -17.41 -19.31 -0.55
C GLY A 196 -17.83 -18.21 0.43
N LEU A 197 -16.92 -17.29 0.76
CA LEU A 197 -17.21 -16.16 1.67
C LEU A 197 -18.00 -15.05 0.99
N ILE A 198 -17.91 -14.95 -0.32
CA ILE A 198 -18.75 -14.09 -1.16
C ILE A 198 -19.41 -14.90 -2.27
N LYS A 199 -20.65 -14.54 -2.65
CA LYS A 199 -21.46 -15.28 -3.62
C LYS A 199 -21.29 -14.80 -5.06
N LYS A 200 -20.77 -13.61 -5.26
CA LYS A 200 -20.52 -13.01 -6.59
C LYS A 200 -19.21 -12.22 -6.60
N MET A 201 -18.60 -12.11 -7.76
CA MET A 201 -17.44 -11.27 -7.98
C MET A 201 -17.89 -9.87 -8.39
N PRO A 202 -17.46 -8.80 -7.70
CA PRO A 202 -17.69 -7.43 -8.16
C PRO A 202 -16.81 -7.14 -9.39
N ARG A 203 -17.22 -6.18 -10.21
CA ARG A 203 -16.36 -5.66 -11.27
C ARG A 203 -15.33 -4.72 -10.68
N LEU A 204 -14.08 -4.90 -11.03
CA LEU A 204 -12.98 -4.03 -10.62
C LEU A 204 -12.66 -3.05 -11.76
N ALA A 205 -12.92 -1.77 -11.54
CA ALA A 205 -12.57 -0.70 -12.46
C ALA A 205 -11.30 0.02 -11.97
N VAL A 206 -10.33 0.15 -12.86
CA VAL A 206 -9.06 0.83 -12.57
C VAL A 206 -9.01 2.11 -13.39
N VAL A 207 -8.80 3.25 -12.73
CA VAL A 207 -8.74 4.56 -13.37
C VAL A 207 -7.30 5.06 -13.41
N ASN A 208 -6.77 5.25 -14.61
CA ASN A 208 -5.44 5.80 -14.86
C ASN A 208 -5.51 7.23 -15.39
N CYS A 209 -4.44 8.00 -15.23
CA CYS A 209 -4.26 9.24 -15.96
C CYS A 209 -3.98 8.96 -17.44
N SER A 210 -4.58 9.75 -18.32
CA SER A 210 -4.35 9.62 -19.79
C SER A 210 -2.88 9.79 -20.20
N GLY A 211 -2.10 10.56 -19.44
CA GLY A 211 -0.66 10.75 -19.66
C GLY A 211 0.24 9.64 -19.11
N ALA A 212 -0.32 8.66 -18.41
CA ALA A 212 0.42 7.52 -17.85
C ALA A 212 -0.48 6.26 -17.80
N PRO A 213 -0.93 5.78 -18.96
CA PRO A 213 -1.75 4.58 -19.04
C PRO A 213 -0.88 3.35 -18.79
N THR A 214 -1.01 2.75 -17.60
CA THR A 214 -0.26 1.55 -17.21
C THR A 214 -0.98 0.24 -17.53
N LEU A 215 -2.18 0.32 -18.12
CA LEU A 215 -3.01 -0.79 -18.63
C LEU A 215 -3.18 -0.67 -20.12
#